data_d2aad9da76fe65ef8bce6247ab072270
#
_entry.id   d2aad9da76fe65ef8bce6247ab072270
#
_cell.length_a   1.000
_cell.length_b   1.000
_cell.length_c   1.000
_cell.angle_alpha   90.00
_cell.angle_beta   90.00
_cell.angle_gamma   90.00
#
_symmetry.space_group_name_H-M   'P 1'
#
loop_
_entity.id
_entity.type
_entity.pdbx_description
1 polymer ?
#
loop_
_entity_poly.entity_id
_entity_poly.type
_entity_poly.pdbx_seq_one_letter_code
_entity_poly.pdbx_strand_id
1 'polypeptide(L)'
;MNSTLKNRLILLAVLAAVTAAGTYAWSTLRPQGPGEGFVSGNGRIEATEIDVAAKLGGRVQSIVVKEGDFVTAGQPLAHMQIDTLQASHDEARARHQQAVAAVANAEAQVAVRESDRQAALALVAQRQSELDAAQRRLARSQTLVREGASSDQEVDDDRARERSLEAAVVASRAQAEAAQAAITAARTQVASARAAVTAAQATVARIKADIDDSALVAPRSGRVQYRIAQPGEVIGGGGKVLNLVDLSDVYMTFFLPEAVAGRLALGSEVRIVLDAAPQLVIP
;
A
#
# COMPACT_ATOMS: atom_id res chain seq x y z
N MET A 1 102.78 -21.03 -23.61
CA MET A 1 101.52 -20.27 -23.52
C MET A 1 101.40 -19.74 -22.07
N ASN A 2 101.62 -18.38 -21.97
CA ASN A 2 101.85 -17.73 -20.69
C ASN A 2 100.66 -17.91 -19.72
N SER A 3 100.91 -18.31 -18.48
CA SER A 3 99.91 -18.51 -17.40
C SER A 3 98.99 -17.30 -17.15
N THR A 4 99.49 -16.13 -17.40
CA THR A 4 98.79 -14.83 -17.30
C THR A 4 97.68 -14.66 -18.37
N LEU A 5 97.88 -15.24 -19.56
CA LEU A 5 96.88 -15.14 -20.64
C LEU A 5 95.74 -16.10 -20.37
N LYS A 6 96.03 -17.27 -19.82
CA LYS A 6 95.01 -18.29 -19.47
C LYS A 6 94.12 -17.81 -18.31
N ASN A 7 94.72 -17.14 -17.33
CA ASN A 7 93.91 -16.58 -16.21
C ASN A 7 93.06 -15.41 -16.64
N ARG A 8 93.47 -14.55 -17.57
CA ARG A 8 92.69 -13.44 -18.15
C ARG A 8 91.52 -13.97 -19.01
N LEU A 9 91.73 -15.05 -19.75
CA LEU A 9 90.65 -15.69 -20.52
C LEU A 9 89.61 -16.38 -19.62
N ILE A 10 89.99 -17.02 -18.52
CA ILE A 10 89.11 -17.59 -17.51
C ILE A 10 88.28 -16.50 -16.83
N LEU A 11 88.91 -15.37 -16.50
CA LEU A 11 88.27 -14.22 -15.83
C LEU A 11 87.26 -13.57 -16.75
N LEU A 12 87.52 -13.44 -18.04
CA LEU A 12 86.54 -12.96 -19.04
C LEU A 12 85.39 -13.96 -19.29
N ALA A 13 85.65 -15.24 -19.29
CA ALA A 13 84.61 -16.25 -19.40
C ALA A 13 83.68 -16.28 -18.18
N VAL A 14 84.18 -16.13 -16.98
CA VAL A 14 83.40 -16.04 -15.73
C VAL A 14 82.60 -14.73 -15.74
N LEU A 15 83.18 -13.61 -16.14
CA LEU A 15 82.46 -12.33 -16.22
C LEU A 15 81.30 -12.44 -17.25
N ALA A 16 81.52 -13.04 -18.40
CA ALA A 16 80.51 -13.26 -19.43
C ALA A 16 79.40 -14.22 -18.93
N ALA A 17 79.75 -15.23 -18.18
CA ALA A 17 78.76 -16.17 -17.60
C ALA A 17 77.92 -15.49 -16.52
N VAL A 18 78.52 -14.64 -15.68
CA VAL A 18 77.82 -13.89 -14.63
C VAL A 18 76.89 -12.85 -15.26
N THR A 19 77.34 -12.14 -16.31
CA THR A 19 76.44 -11.18 -17.01
C THR A 19 75.31 -11.88 -17.74
N ALA A 20 75.56 -13.02 -18.40
CA ALA A 20 74.50 -13.81 -19.05
C ALA A 20 73.48 -14.36 -18.02
N ALA A 21 73.98 -14.90 -16.90
CA ALA A 21 73.08 -15.36 -15.82
C ALA A 21 72.29 -14.21 -15.18
N GLY A 22 72.90 -13.04 -15.01
CA GLY A 22 72.24 -11.83 -14.48
C GLY A 22 71.15 -11.31 -15.44
N THR A 23 71.44 -11.27 -16.76
CA THR A 23 70.44 -10.85 -17.75
C THR A 23 69.32 -11.86 -17.92
N TYR A 24 69.61 -13.17 -17.82
CA TYR A 24 68.62 -14.23 -17.84
C TYR A 24 67.74 -14.15 -16.58
N ALA A 25 68.30 -14.04 -15.41
CA ALA A 25 67.58 -13.87 -14.17
C ALA A 25 66.72 -12.58 -14.19
N TRP A 26 67.25 -11.48 -14.68
CA TRP A 26 66.50 -10.23 -14.86
C TRP A 26 65.33 -10.38 -15.82
N SER A 27 65.48 -11.09 -16.95
CA SER A 27 64.42 -11.28 -17.93
C SER A 27 63.30 -12.22 -17.42
N THR A 28 63.64 -13.21 -16.60
CA THR A 28 62.70 -14.16 -16.04
C THR A 28 62.00 -13.65 -14.77
N LEU A 29 62.67 -12.80 -13.99
CA LEU A 29 62.13 -12.21 -12.75
C LEU A 29 61.42 -10.85 -12.95
N ARG A 30 61.51 -10.26 -14.15
CA ARG A 30 60.73 -9.07 -14.46
C ARG A 30 59.25 -9.47 -14.52
N PRO A 31 58.38 -8.80 -13.70
CA PRO A 31 56.94 -8.98 -13.85
C PRO A 31 56.57 -8.63 -15.30
N GLN A 32 56.05 -9.60 -16.06
CA GLN A 32 55.48 -9.32 -17.37
C GLN A 32 54.22 -8.49 -17.11
N GLY A 33 54.27 -7.20 -17.36
CA GLY A 33 53.07 -6.36 -17.35
C GLY A 33 52.05 -6.83 -18.37
N PRO A 34 50.82 -6.32 -18.33
CA PRO A 34 49.70 -6.80 -19.16
C PRO A 34 49.89 -6.66 -20.70
N GLY A 35 51.06 -6.24 -21.18
CA GLY A 35 51.33 -6.03 -22.59
C GLY A 35 51.12 -4.59 -23.05
N GLU A 36 51.65 -4.26 -24.27
CA GLU A 36 51.40 -2.94 -24.86
C GLU A 36 49.92 -2.80 -25.24
N GLY A 37 49.33 -1.70 -24.85
CA GLY A 37 47.91 -1.39 -25.12
C GLY A 37 46.93 -1.75 -24.00
N PHE A 38 47.37 -2.41 -22.92
CA PHE A 38 46.56 -2.65 -21.72
C PHE A 38 46.94 -1.70 -20.59
N VAL A 39 45.92 -1.26 -19.87
CA VAL A 39 46.03 -0.52 -18.63
C VAL A 39 45.49 -1.34 -17.51
N SER A 40 46.24 -1.53 -16.45
CA SER A 40 45.82 -2.23 -15.26
C SER A 40 45.41 -1.28 -14.16
N GLY A 41 44.36 -1.59 -13.45
CA GLY A 41 43.91 -0.91 -12.24
C GLY A 41 43.42 -1.92 -11.22
N ASN A 42 43.50 -1.59 -9.96
CA ASN A 42 42.93 -2.40 -8.91
C ASN A 42 41.45 -2.06 -8.77
N GLY A 43 40.61 -3.08 -8.59
CA GLY A 43 39.18 -2.91 -8.43
C GLY A 43 38.62 -3.87 -7.41
N ARG A 44 37.35 -3.64 -7.08
CA ARG A 44 36.58 -4.47 -6.19
C ARG A 44 35.32 -4.93 -6.89
N ILE A 45 35.05 -6.22 -6.80
CA ILE A 45 33.77 -6.79 -7.25
C ILE A 45 32.75 -6.47 -6.18
N GLU A 46 31.66 -5.88 -6.61
CA GLU A 46 30.52 -5.48 -5.80
C GLU A 46 29.25 -6.07 -6.40
N ALA A 47 28.25 -6.25 -5.58
CA ALA A 47 26.91 -6.66 -6.01
C ALA A 47 25.89 -5.70 -5.42
N THR A 48 24.71 -5.63 -6.02
CA THR A 48 23.67 -4.73 -5.53
C THR A 48 23.20 -5.15 -4.14
N GLU A 49 23.44 -4.27 -3.14
CA GLU A 49 22.99 -4.47 -1.77
C GLU A 49 21.56 -3.95 -1.59
N ILE A 50 20.75 -4.70 -0.85
CA ILE A 50 19.36 -4.38 -0.57
C ILE A 50 19.13 -4.48 0.93
N ASP A 51 18.79 -3.37 1.56
CA ASP A 51 18.44 -3.34 2.96
C ASP A 51 16.98 -3.73 3.16
N VAL A 52 16.73 -4.74 3.99
CA VAL A 52 15.40 -5.09 4.46
C VAL A 52 15.18 -4.36 5.78
N ALA A 53 14.29 -3.37 5.74
CA ALA A 53 14.01 -2.49 6.86
C ALA A 53 12.56 -2.63 7.32
N ALA A 54 12.31 -2.43 8.62
CA ALA A 54 10.97 -2.41 9.19
C ALA A 54 10.26 -1.11 8.81
N LYS A 55 9.10 -1.18 8.17
CA LYS A 55 8.27 -0.01 7.85
C LYS A 55 7.77 0.69 9.12
N LEU A 56 7.36 -0.10 10.11
CA LEU A 56 6.90 0.38 11.40
C LEU A 56 7.92 0.02 12.49
N GLY A 57 8.14 0.94 13.42
CA GLY A 57 8.97 0.65 14.59
C GLY A 57 8.31 -0.37 15.52
N GLY A 58 9.12 -1.24 16.10
CA GLY A 58 8.64 -2.27 17.01
C GLY A 58 9.75 -3.19 17.47
N ARG A 59 9.38 -4.24 18.20
CA ARG A 59 10.31 -5.28 18.63
C ARG A 59 10.41 -6.36 17.54
N VAL A 60 11.64 -6.77 17.23
CA VAL A 60 11.89 -7.94 16.37
C VAL A 60 11.50 -9.20 17.14
N GLN A 61 10.49 -9.92 16.68
CA GLN A 61 10.05 -11.16 17.31
C GLN A 61 10.96 -12.32 16.96
N SER A 62 11.22 -12.51 15.66
CA SER A 62 12.06 -13.59 15.16
C SER A 62 12.71 -13.25 13.84
N ILE A 63 13.86 -13.84 13.57
CA ILE A 63 14.55 -13.82 12.29
C ILE A 63 14.71 -15.28 11.87
N VAL A 64 14.13 -15.65 10.71
CA VAL A 64 14.05 -17.06 10.28
C VAL A 64 15.19 -17.50 9.36
N VAL A 65 16.03 -16.56 8.93
CA VAL A 65 17.17 -16.80 8.05
C VAL A 65 18.50 -16.53 8.77
N LYS A 66 19.58 -17.12 8.25
CA LYS A 66 20.95 -16.93 8.74
C LYS A 66 21.79 -16.20 7.70
N GLU A 67 22.90 -15.62 8.15
CA GLU A 67 23.91 -15.06 7.26
C GLU A 67 24.45 -16.16 6.34
N GLY A 68 24.53 -15.84 5.06
CA GLY A 68 24.94 -16.77 4.02
C GLY A 68 23.82 -17.56 3.37
N ASP A 69 22.59 -17.56 3.89
CA ASP A 69 21.45 -18.27 3.28
C ASP A 69 21.03 -17.62 1.97
N PHE A 70 20.66 -18.46 1.01
CA PHE A 70 19.99 -18.00 -0.24
C PHE A 70 18.50 -17.88 0.01
N VAL A 71 17.93 -16.77 -0.47
CA VAL A 71 16.50 -16.45 -0.33
C VAL A 71 15.90 -16.11 -1.69
N THR A 72 14.62 -16.42 -1.85
CA THR A 72 13.84 -16.08 -3.04
C THR A 72 12.94 -14.87 -2.78
N ALA A 73 12.61 -14.12 -3.84
CA ALA A 73 11.68 -13.00 -3.73
C ALA A 73 10.36 -13.44 -3.06
N GLY A 74 9.87 -12.65 -2.10
CA GLY A 74 8.66 -12.94 -1.32
C GLY A 74 8.87 -13.91 -0.14
N GLN A 75 10.05 -14.50 0.04
CA GLN A 75 10.34 -15.39 1.16
C GLN A 75 10.34 -14.62 2.49
N PRO A 76 9.66 -15.11 3.55
CA PRO A 76 9.73 -14.51 4.87
C PRO A 76 11.13 -14.53 5.45
N LEU A 77 11.61 -13.42 5.97
CA LEU A 77 12.95 -13.25 6.55
C LEU A 77 12.91 -13.00 8.04
N ALA A 78 11.99 -12.16 8.49
CA ALA A 78 11.83 -11.80 9.89
C ALA A 78 10.38 -11.40 10.18
N HIS A 79 10.00 -11.47 11.44
CA HIS A 79 8.70 -11.06 11.94
C HIS A 79 8.88 -10.03 13.04
N MET A 80 8.12 -8.94 12.96
CA MET A 80 7.98 -7.97 14.04
C MET A 80 6.90 -8.43 15.02
N GLN A 81 6.98 -8.00 16.28
CA GLN A 81 5.94 -8.24 17.27
C GLN A 81 4.68 -7.44 16.91
N ILE A 82 3.53 -8.12 16.77
CA ILE A 82 2.28 -7.54 16.27
C ILE A 82 1.17 -7.44 17.32
N ASP A 83 1.41 -7.75 18.59
CA ASP A 83 0.36 -7.84 19.62
C ASP A 83 -0.48 -6.56 19.73
N THR A 84 0.17 -5.40 19.71
CA THR A 84 -0.52 -4.09 19.76
C THR A 84 -1.28 -3.80 18.48
N LEU A 85 -0.76 -4.19 17.32
CA LEU A 85 -1.43 -4.06 16.02
C LEU A 85 -2.63 -5.00 15.95
N GLN A 86 -2.49 -6.22 16.46
CA GLN A 86 -3.59 -7.19 16.53
C GLN A 86 -4.72 -6.68 17.43
N ALA A 87 -4.42 -6.16 18.61
CA ALA A 87 -5.41 -5.54 19.50
C ALA A 87 -6.11 -4.34 18.82
N SER A 88 -5.36 -3.50 18.12
CA SER A 88 -5.91 -2.37 17.36
C SER A 88 -6.79 -2.83 16.19
N HIS A 89 -6.43 -3.92 15.53
CA HIS A 89 -7.23 -4.53 14.47
C HIS A 89 -8.55 -5.05 15.01
N ASP A 90 -8.53 -5.72 16.16
CA ASP A 90 -9.75 -6.28 16.77
C ASP A 90 -10.67 -5.16 17.26
N GLU A 91 -10.10 -4.07 17.81
CA GLU A 91 -10.86 -2.85 18.14
C GLU A 91 -11.51 -2.23 16.88
N ALA A 92 -10.76 -2.09 15.80
CA ALA A 92 -11.29 -1.54 14.54
C ALA A 92 -12.39 -2.44 13.96
N ARG A 93 -12.27 -3.76 14.05
CA ARG A 93 -13.33 -4.70 13.66
C ARG A 93 -14.58 -4.54 14.50
N ALA A 94 -14.44 -4.36 15.81
CA ALA A 94 -15.60 -4.11 16.70
C ALA A 94 -16.31 -2.79 16.33
N ARG A 95 -15.55 -1.74 16.04
CA ARG A 95 -16.09 -0.45 15.55
C ARG A 95 -16.79 -0.60 14.20
N HIS A 96 -16.25 -1.39 13.29
CA HIS A 96 -16.92 -1.70 12.01
C HIS A 96 -18.24 -2.43 12.24
N GLN A 97 -18.31 -3.43 13.12
CA GLN A 97 -19.55 -4.13 13.47
C GLN A 97 -20.59 -3.20 14.10
N GLN A 98 -20.14 -2.27 14.97
CA GLN A 98 -21.01 -1.25 15.54
C GLN A 98 -21.59 -0.32 14.45
N ALA A 99 -20.79 0.08 13.48
CA ALA A 99 -21.27 0.90 12.35
C ALA A 99 -22.29 0.14 11.49
N VAL A 100 -22.09 -1.17 11.26
CA VAL A 100 -23.05 -2.03 10.55
C VAL A 100 -24.37 -2.10 11.30
N ALA A 101 -24.34 -2.27 12.62
CA ALA A 101 -25.55 -2.27 13.45
C ALA A 101 -26.28 -0.91 13.40
N ALA A 102 -25.54 0.20 13.32
CA ALA A 102 -26.11 1.54 13.18
C ALA A 102 -26.87 1.70 11.84
N VAL A 103 -26.41 1.07 10.76
CA VAL A 103 -27.15 1.03 9.48
C VAL A 103 -28.48 0.31 9.66
N ALA A 104 -28.50 -0.86 10.29
CA ALA A 104 -29.74 -1.61 10.54
C ALA A 104 -30.74 -0.79 11.38
N ASN A 105 -30.24 -0.07 12.39
CA ASN A 105 -31.09 0.81 13.20
C ASN A 105 -31.66 1.99 12.37
N ALA A 106 -30.86 2.58 11.50
CA ALA A 106 -31.31 3.65 10.62
C ALA A 106 -32.32 3.14 9.58
N GLU A 107 -32.16 1.93 9.04
CA GLU A 107 -33.11 1.29 8.12
C GLU A 107 -34.44 0.96 8.83
N ALA A 108 -34.39 0.49 10.06
CA ALA A 108 -35.60 0.28 10.87
C ALA A 108 -36.34 1.62 11.10
N GLN A 109 -35.62 2.73 11.31
CA GLN A 109 -36.24 4.04 11.44
C GLN A 109 -36.93 4.49 10.14
N VAL A 110 -36.37 4.16 8.96
CA VAL A 110 -37.06 4.40 7.67
C VAL A 110 -38.37 3.64 7.61
N ALA A 111 -38.39 2.37 8.01
CA ALA A 111 -39.60 1.56 8.02
C ALA A 111 -40.68 2.16 8.94
N VAL A 112 -40.30 2.70 10.10
CA VAL A 112 -41.24 3.41 10.99
C VAL A 112 -41.85 4.61 10.29
N ARG A 113 -40.99 5.47 9.64
CA ARG A 113 -41.48 6.65 8.91
C ARG A 113 -42.35 6.30 7.71
N GLU A 114 -42.10 5.19 7.03
CA GLU A 114 -42.92 4.70 5.93
C GLU A 114 -44.33 4.26 6.48
N SER A 115 -44.38 3.67 7.66
CA SER A 115 -45.66 3.35 8.34
C SER A 115 -46.42 4.61 8.75
N ASP A 116 -45.72 5.63 9.29
CA ASP A 116 -46.33 6.93 9.62
C ASP A 116 -46.96 7.59 8.39
N ARG A 117 -46.26 7.56 7.24
CA ARG A 117 -46.77 8.08 5.98
C ARG A 117 -48.04 7.27 5.52
N GLN A 118 -48.05 5.97 5.64
CA GLN A 118 -49.20 5.15 5.30
C GLN A 118 -50.43 5.55 6.15
N ALA A 119 -50.28 5.76 7.44
CA ALA A 119 -51.31 6.26 8.33
C ALA A 119 -51.83 7.65 7.92
N ALA A 120 -50.92 8.57 7.57
CA ALA A 120 -51.30 9.89 7.08
C ALA A 120 -52.10 9.82 5.76
N LEU A 121 -51.70 8.96 4.83
CA LEU A 121 -52.45 8.75 3.58
C LEU A 121 -53.84 8.13 3.80
N ALA A 122 -53.98 7.24 4.76
CA ALA A 122 -55.31 6.69 5.15
C ALA A 122 -56.21 7.79 5.70
N LEU A 123 -55.65 8.72 6.51
CA LEU A 123 -56.38 9.89 6.99
C LEU A 123 -56.83 10.81 5.84
N VAL A 124 -55.97 11.04 4.83
CA VAL A 124 -56.36 11.80 3.62
C VAL A 124 -57.53 11.15 2.93
N ALA A 125 -57.50 9.82 2.75
CA ALA A 125 -58.59 9.08 2.10
C ALA A 125 -59.89 9.18 2.89
N GLN A 126 -59.83 9.11 4.23
CA GLN A 126 -60.97 9.32 5.10
C GLN A 126 -61.57 10.72 4.90
N ARG A 127 -60.75 11.79 5.02
CA ARG A 127 -61.21 13.18 4.87
C ARG A 127 -61.75 13.46 3.47
N GLN A 128 -61.20 12.84 2.44
CA GLN A 128 -61.71 12.94 1.08
C GLN A 128 -63.13 12.33 0.97
N SER A 129 -63.35 11.17 1.57
CA SER A 129 -64.66 10.53 1.59
C SER A 129 -65.71 11.34 2.34
N GLU A 130 -65.32 12.01 3.44
CA GLU A 130 -66.18 12.92 4.20
C GLU A 130 -66.57 14.16 3.35
N LEU A 131 -65.57 14.74 2.63
CA LEU A 131 -65.81 15.88 1.71
C LEU A 131 -66.77 15.48 0.58
N ASP A 132 -66.52 14.32 -0.07
CA ASP A 132 -67.38 13.81 -1.13
C ASP A 132 -68.84 13.62 -0.68
N ALA A 133 -69.06 13.14 0.58
CA ALA A 133 -70.37 13.03 1.16
C ALA A 133 -71.03 14.39 1.40
N ALA A 134 -70.29 15.39 1.88
CA ALA A 134 -70.78 16.76 2.11
C ALA A 134 -71.12 17.47 0.78
N GLN A 135 -70.32 17.29 -0.26
CA GLN A 135 -70.59 17.81 -1.62
C GLN A 135 -71.89 17.27 -2.20
N ARG A 136 -72.09 15.92 -2.07
CA ARG A 136 -73.35 15.30 -2.51
C ARG A 136 -74.55 15.81 -1.69
N ARG A 137 -74.37 16.11 -0.38
CA ARG A 137 -75.40 16.67 0.45
C ARG A 137 -75.76 18.10 0.04
N LEU A 138 -74.76 18.97 -0.16
CA LEU A 138 -74.93 20.33 -0.61
C LEU A 138 -75.65 20.36 -1.97
N ALA A 139 -75.27 19.49 -2.93
CA ALA A 139 -75.94 19.43 -4.21
C ALA A 139 -77.44 19.05 -4.10
N ARG A 140 -77.76 18.15 -3.17
CA ARG A 140 -79.16 17.82 -2.90
C ARG A 140 -79.97 18.98 -2.23
N SER A 141 -79.42 19.63 -1.20
CA SER A 141 -80.08 20.74 -0.51
C SER A 141 -80.32 21.92 -1.49
N GLN A 142 -79.34 22.25 -2.37
CA GLN A 142 -79.51 23.24 -3.40
C GLN A 142 -80.61 22.92 -4.40
N THR A 143 -80.85 21.63 -4.70
CA THR A 143 -81.98 21.20 -5.59
C THR A 143 -83.29 21.33 -4.85
N LEU A 144 -83.37 20.87 -3.60
CA LEU A 144 -84.58 20.94 -2.79
C LEU A 144 -85.04 22.38 -2.53
N VAL A 145 -84.12 23.36 -2.33
CA VAL A 145 -84.45 24.80 -2.20
C VAL A 145 -85.06 25.30 -3.50
N ARG A 146 -84.55 24.94 -4.66
CA ARG A 146 -85.11 25.35 -5.95
C ARG A 146 -86.52 24.79 -6.16
N GLU A 147 -86.81 23.64 -5.58
CA GLU A 147 -88.12 22.98 -5.61
C GLU A 147 -89.08 23.45 -4.46
N GLY A 148 -88.58 24.36 -3.60
CA GLY A 148 -89.36 24.90 -2.47
C GLY A 148 -89.50 23.89 -1.27
N ALA A 149 -88.69 22.82 -1.24
CA ALA A 149 -88.74 21.74 -0.25
C ALA A 149 -87.66 21.81 0.82
N SER A 150 -86.83 22.89 0.85
CA SER A 150 -85.80 23.16 1.87
C SER A 150 -85.62 24.64 2.07
N SER A 151 -84.86 25.10 3.10
CA SER A 151 -84.56 26.47 3.42
C SER A 151 -83.19 26.93 2.89
N ASP A 152 -83.04 28.22 2.58
CA ASP A 152 -81.73 28.81 2.22
C ASP A 152 -80.67 28.65 3.36
N GLN A 153 -81.11 28.66 4.63
CA GLN A 153 -80.23 28.41 5.77
C GLN A 153 -79.60 27.02 5.74
N GLU A 154 -80.34 25.96 5.33
CA GLU A 154 -79.80 24.60 5.20
C GLU A 154 -78.70 24.53 4.10
N VAL A 155 -78.88 25.27 2.99
CA VAL A 155 -77.87 25.36 1.95
C VAL A 155 -76.60 26.05 2.44
N ASP A 156 -76.79 27.14 3.22
CA ASP A 156 -75.66 27.89 3.78
C ASP A 156 -74.89 27.06 4.83
N ASP A 157 -75.59 26.29 5.68
CA ASP A 157 -74.96 25.35 6.62
C ASP A 157 -74.19 24.23 5.90
N ASP A 158 -74.78 23.62 4.88
CA ASP A 158 -74.12 22.57 4.07
C ASP A 158 -72.92 23.10 3.31
N ARG A 159 -72.96 24.35 2.81
CA ARG A 159 -71.82 25.02 2.17
C ARG A 159 -70.70 25.32 3.15
N ALA A 160 -71.03 25.76 4.38
CA ALA A 160 -70.05 25.98 5.43
C ALA A 160 -69.36 24.65 5.81
N ARG A 161 -70.12 23.55 5.89
CA ARG A 161 -69.60 22.23 6.17
C ARG A 161 -68.65 21.72 5.04
N GLU A 162 -69.03 21.90 3.77
CA GLU A 162 -68.19 21.56 2.64
C GLU A 162 -66.85 22.25 2.73
N ARG A 163 -66.83 23.62 2.87
CA ARG A 163 -65.60 24.41 2.99
C ARG A 163 -64.71 23.93 4.14
N SER A 164 -65.34 23.60 5.32
CA SER A 164 -64.63 23.10 6.47
C SER A 164 -63.94 21.76 6.20
N LEU A 165 -64.62 20.82 5.48
CA LEU A 165 -64.07 19.54 5.11
C LEU A 165 -63.02 19.68 3.99
N GLU A 166 -63.16 20.60 3.05
CA GLU A 166 -62.13 20.91 2.06
C GLU A 166 -60.85 21.38 2.74
N ALA A 167 -60.94 22.32 3.72
CA ALA A 167 -59.78 22.75 4.52
C ALA A 167 -59.18 21.56 5.28
N ALA A 168 -59.99 20.62 5.81
CA ALA A 168 -59.52 19.45 6.51
C ALA A 168 -58.74 18.48 5.56
N VAL A 169 -59.18 18.33 4.30
CA VAL A 169 -58.43 17.56 3.27
C VAL A 169 -57.10 18.20 2.98
N VAL A 170 -57.05 19.53 2.80
CA VAL A 170 -55.79 20.25 2.55
C VAL A 170 -54.83 20.06 3.73
N ALA A 171 -55.30 20.19 4.99
CA ALA A 171 -54.50 19.96 6.16
C ALA A 171 -53.94 18.52 6.25
N SER A 172 -54.76 17.53 5.97
CA SER A 172 -54.34 16.10 6.00
C SER A 172 -53.32 15.79 4.88
N ARG A 173 -53.46 16.40 3.70
CA ARG A 173 -52.46 16.29 2.62
C ARG A 173 -51.11 16.89 3.02
N ALA A 174 -51.10 18.09 3.62
CA ALA A 174 -49.89 18.69 4.13
C ALA A 174 -49.20 17.81 5.18
N GLN A 175 -50.00 17.12 6.02
CA GLN A 175 -49.45 16.15 6.99
C GLN A 175 -48.84 14.93 6.32
N ALA A 176 -49.39 14.41 5.23
CA ALA A 176 -48.83 13.31 4.44
C ALA A 176 -47.50 13.76 3.72
N GLU A 177 -47.45 14.99 3.23
CA GLU A 177 -46.22 15.57 2.68
C GLU A 177 -45.12 15.73 3.73
N ALA A 178 -45.46 16.17 4.93
CA ALA A 178 -44.53 16.25 6.04
C ALA A 178 -43.98 14.87 6.42
N ALA A 179 -44.84 13.84 6.43
CA ALA A 179 -44.42 12.46 6.66
C ALA A 179 -43.47 11.96 5.55
N GLN A 180 -43.71 12.34 4.29
CA GLN A 180 -42.81 12.02 3.17
C GLN A 180 -41.45 12.71 3.33
N ALA A 181 -41.40 13.95 3.76
CA ALA A 181 -40.15 14.64 4.06
C ALA A 181 -39.37 13.96 5.19
N ALA A 182 -40.08 13.46 6.22
CA ALA A 182 -39.46 12.68 7.30
C ALA A 182 -38.81 11.38 6.83
N ILE A 183 -39.41 10.68 5.83
CA ILE A 183 -38.79 9.52 5.19
C ILE A 183 -37.49 9.90 4.48
N THR A 184 -37.49 11.03 3.76
CA THR A 184 -36.30 11.50 3.06
C THR A 184 -35.15 11.81 4.03
N ALA A 185 -35.46 12.45 5.17
CA ALA A 185 -34.52 12.70 6.22
C ALA A 185 -33.96 11.40 6.82
N ALA A 186 -34.83 10.41 7.09
CA ALA A 186 -34.40 9.12 7.60
C ALA A 186 -33.50 8.35 6.61
N ARG A 187 -33.78 8.41 5.30
CA ARG A 187 -32.95 7.82 4.25
C ARG A 187 -31.58 8.50 4.16
N THR A 188 -31.50 9.81 4.38
CA THR A 188 -30.21 10.53 4.49
C THR A 188 -29.41 10.01 5.68
N GLN A 189 -30.06 9.69 6.79
CA GLN A 189 -29.41 9.09 7.95
C GLN A 189 -28.84 7.68 7.64
N VAL A 190 -29.59 6.87 6.85
CA VAL A 190 -29.06 5.57 6.36
C VAL A 190 -27.80 5.80 5.51
N ALA A 191 -27.82 6.77 4.59
CA ALA A 191 -26.65 7.08 3.76
C ALA A 191 -25.45 7.50 4.62
N SER A 192 -25.66 8.33 5.65
CA SER A 192 -24.60 8.71 6.60
C SER A 192 -24.06 7.51 7.38
N ALA A 193 -24.94 6.62 7.86
CA ALA A 193 -24.53 5.40 8.57
C ALA A 193 -23.70 4.46 7.65
N ARG A 194 -24.09 4.31 6.39
CA ARG A 194 -23.32 3.53 5.40
C ARG A 194 -21.94 4.13 5.11
N ALA A 195 -21.83 5.45 5.05
CA ALA A 195 -20.54 6.12 4.93
C ALA A 195 -19.64 5.84 6.14
N ALA A 196 -20.21 5.79 7.35
CA ALA A 196 -19.47 5.41 8.55
C ALA A 196 -18.96 3.95 8.50
N VAL A 197 -19.74 3.01 7.94
CA VAL A 197 -19.29 1.62 7.70
C VAL A 197 -18.09 1.60 6.78
N THR A 198 -18.13 2.35 5.65
CA THR A 198 -17.02 2.43 4.71
C THR A 198 -15.76 3.00 5.37
N ALA A 199 -15.88 4.04 6.19
CA ALA A 199 -14.76 4.62 6.92
C ALA A 199 -14.17 3.64 7.95
N ALA A 200 -15.02 2.94 8.70
CA ALA A 200 -14.57 1.91 9.64
C ALA A 200 -13.88 0.74 8.93
N GLN A 201 -14.40 0.29 7.78
CA GLN A 201 -13.79 -0.76 6.95
C GLN A 201 -12.41 -0.34 6.44
N ALA A 202 -12.24 0.92 6.00
CA ALA A 202 -10.95 1.45 5.59
C ALA A 202 -9.92 1.44 6.74
N THR A 203 -10.38 1.72 7.97
CA THR A 203 -9.52 1.63 9.17
C THR A 203 -9.06 0.20 9.42
N VAL A 204 -9.95 -0.80 9.31
CA VAL A 204 -9.59 -2.22 9.43
C VAL A 204 -8.56 -2.61 8.36
N ALA A 205 -8.79 -2.21 7.10
CA ALA A 205 -7.88 -2.51 6.00
C ALA A 205 -6.49 -1.90 6.19
N ARG A 206 -6.40 -0.65 6.70
CA ARG A 206 -5.12 0.01 7.00
C ARG A 206 -4.34 -0.76 8.06
N ILE A 207 -4.99 -1.10 9.19
CA ILE A 207 -4.30 -1.83 10.27
C ILE A 207 -3.89 -3.23 9.80
N LYS A 208 -4.72 -3.88 8.97
CA LYS A 208 -4.35 -5.16 8.36
C LYS A 208 -3.10 -5.03 7.49
N ALA A 209 -2.99 -3.99 6.67
CA ALA A 209 -1.78 -3.74 5.88
C ALA A 209 -0.55 -3.50 6.77
N ASP A 210 -0.71 -2.79 7.90
CA ASP A 210 0.36 -2.59 8.88
C ASP A 210 0.81 -3.91 9.53
N ILE A 211 -0.11 -4.85 9.75
CA ILE A 211 0.20 -6.21 10.22
C ILE A 211 0.92 -7.00 9.15
N ASP A 212 0.44 -6.97 7.90
CA ASP A 212 1.06 -7.68 6.78
C ASP A 212 2.49 -7.16 6.53
N ASP A 213 2.73 -5.84 6.61
CA ASP A 213 4.04 -5.19 6.52
C ASP A 213 4.98 -5.51 7.70
N SER A 214 4.46 -6.05 8.81
CA SER A 214 5.26 -6.50 9.95
C SER A 214 5.96 -7.85 9.69
N ALA A 215 5.57 -8.57 8.65
CA ALA A 215 6.29 -9.73 8.13
C ALA A 215 7.29 -9.23 7.07
N LEU A 216 8.56 -9.15 7.43
CA LEU A 216 9.60 -8.69 6.52
C LEU A 216 9.93 -9.79 5.53
N VAL A 217 9.73 -9.52 4.23
CA VAL A 217 9.97 -10.47 3.14
C VAL A 217 11.11 -10.00 2.24
N ALA A 218 11.74 -10.92 1.54
CA ALA A 218 12.78 -10.62 0.57
C ALA A 218 12.17 -9.87 -0.65
N PRO A 219 12.61 -8.64 -0.97
CA PRO A 219 12.11 -7.91 -2.14
C PRO A 219 12.60 -8.51 -3.45
N ARG A 220 13.75 -9.19 -3.44
CA ARG A 220 14.37 -9.90 -4.56
C ARG A 220 15.04 -11.18 -4.08
N SER A 221 15.31 -12.08 -5.03
CA SER A 221 16.16 -13.24 -4.75
C SER A 221 17.61 -12.80 -4.57
N GLY A 222 18.32 -13.41 -3.63
CA GLY A 222 19.69 -13.05 -3.32
C GLY A 222 20.23 -13.87 -2.15
N ARG A 223 21.31 -13.38 -1.55
CA ARG A 223 21.94 -13.99 -0.38
C ARG A 223 21.93 -13.04 0.81
N VAL A 224 21.63 -13.56 1.97
CA VAL A 224 21.72 -12.78 3.22
C VAL A 224 23.20 -12.48 3.51
N GLN A 225 23.54 -11.19 3.52
CA GLN A 225 24.92 -10.75 3.80
C GLN A 225 25.14 -10.54 5.29
N TYR A 226 24.30 -9.69 5.90
CA TYR A 226 24.39 -9.37 7.32
C TYR A 226 23.03 -9.45 7.98
N ARG A 227 23.04 -9.86 9.25
CA ARG A 227 21.93 -9.72 10.15
C ARG A 227 22.22 -8.54 11.09
N ILE A 228 21.56 -7.41 10.86
CA ILE A 228 21.81 -6.14 11.55
C ILE A 228 21.11 -6.13 12.91
N ALA A 229 19.82 -6.52 12.94
CA ALA A 229 19.04 -6.59 14.17
C ALA A 229 19.04 -8.01 14.78
N GLN A 230 18.76 -8.08 16.07
CA GLN A 230 18.65 -9.33 16.83
C GLN A 230 17.20 -9.56 17.30
N PRO A 231 16.76 -10.83 17.43
CA PRO A 231 15.48 -11.14 18.08
C PRO A 231 15.40 -10.53 19.49
N GLY A 232 14.29 -9.87 19.79
CA GLY A 232 14.07 -9.14 21.05
C GLY A 232 14.48 -7.67 21.03
N GLU A 233 15.24 -7.24 20.04
CA GLU A 233 15.66 -5.85 19.86
C GLU A 233 14.48 -4.95 19.42
N VAL A 234 14.48 -3.69 19.88
CA VAL A 234 13.50 -2.68 19.48
C VAL A 234 14.13 -1.75 18.46
N ILE A 235 13.52 -1.66 17.28
CA ILE A 235 13.99 -0.81 16.19
C ILE A 235 12.95 0.25 15.83
N GLY A 236 13.41 1.38 15.35
CA GLY A 236 12.55 2.47 14.84
C GLY A 236 12.00 2.16 13.45
N GLY A 237 11.01 2.93 13.01
CA GLY A 237 10.54 2.88 11.61
C GLY A 237 11.68 3.24 10.65
N GLY A 238 11.86 2.45 9.59
CA GLY A 238 12.99 2.52 8.67
C GLY A 238 14.27 1.84 9.19
N GLY A 239 14.25 1.25 10.39
CA GLY A 239 15.39 0.51 10.93
C GLY A 239 15.69 -0.74 10.11
N LYS A 240 16.96 -0.93 9.75
CA LYS A 240 17.44 -2.07 8.97
C LYS A 240 17.46 -3.31 9.86
N VAL A 241 16.94 -4.42 9.34
CA VAL A 241 16.94 -5.72 10.05
C VAL A 241 17.96 -6.67 9.42
N LEU A 242 17.99 -6.71 8.10
CA LEU A 242 18.85 -7.58 7.30
C LEU A 242 19.40 -6.81 6.11
N ASN A 243 20.55 -7.23 5.62
CA ASN A 243 21.08 -6.80 4.34
C ASN A 243 21.15 -8.02 3.41
N LEU A 244 20.65 -7.86 2.18
CA LEU A 244 20.68 -8.85 1.12
C LEU A 244 21.60 -8.39 0.00
N VAL A 245 22.25 -9.33 -0.67
CA VAL A 245 23.03 -9.08 -1.88
C VAL A 245 22.37 -9.80 -3.06
N ASP A 246 22.07 -9.04 -4.09
CA ASP A 246 21.59 -9.59 -5.37
C ASP A 246 22.78 -10.05 -6.20
N LEU A 247 22.99 -11.37 -6.26
CA LEU A 247 24.09 -11.97 -7.02
C LEU A 247 23.83 -12.04 -8.53
N SER A 248 22.66 -11.64 -8.99
CA SER A 248 22.35 -11.55 -10.42
C SER A 248 22.83 -10.23 -11.06
N ASP A 249 23.09 -9.23 -10.21
CA ASP A 249 23.57 -7.89 -10.61
C ASP A 249 24.91 -7.60 -9.94
N VAL A 250 25.99 -8.09 -10.57
CA VAL A 250 27.36 -7.98 -10.08
C VAL A 250 28.13 -7.04 -10.99
N TYR A 251 28.82 -6.09 -10.40
CA TYR A 251 29.66 -5.11 -11.12
C TYR A 251 31.01 -4.95 -10.43
N MET A 252 31.96 -4.36 -11.15
CA MET A 252 33.27 -4.07 -10.63
C MET A 252 33.56 -2.57 -10.68
N THR A 253 33.90 -2.02 -9.54
CA THR A 253 34.44 -0.65 -9.45
C THR A 253 35.93 -0.71 -9.43
N PHE A 254 36.62 -0.02 -10.37
CA PHE A 254 38.06 0.02 -10.45
C PHE A 254 38.51 1.47 -10.68
N PHE A 255 39.72 1.74 -10.23
CA PHE A 255 40.34 3.07 -10.32
C PHE A 255 41.50 3.04 -11.30
N LEU A 256 41.49 4.01 -12.21
CA LEU A 256 42.56 4.22 -13.20
C LEU A 256 43.32 5.49 -12.90
N PRO A 257 44.64 5.53 -13.17
CA PRO A 257 45.39 6.75 -13.11
C PRO A 257 44.84 7.79 -14.09
N GLU A 258 44.81 9.08 -13.68
CA GLU A 258 44.26 10.17 -14.47
C GLU A 258 44.87 10.26 -15.87
N ALA A 259 46.18 10.08 -15.98
CA ALA A 259 46.91 10.12 -17.26
C ALA A 259 46.40 9.11 -18.31
N VAL A 260 45.70 8.08 -17.89
CA VAL A 260 45.24 6.99 -18.75
C VAL A 260 43.72 7.00 -18.92
N ALA A 261 43.02 7.44 -17.90
CA ALA A 261 41.53 7.47 -17.88
C ALA A 261 40.97 8.24 -19.10
N GLY A 262 41.60 9.35 -19.49
CA GLY A 262 41.20 10.14 -20.65
C GLY A 262 41.44 9.50 -22.02
N ARG A 263 42.11 8.37 -22.08
CA ARG A 263 42.37 7.62 -23.32
C ARG A 263 41.48 6.41 -23.54
N LEU A 264 40.70 6.04 -22.53
CA LEU A 264 39.79 4.91 -22.59
C LEU A 264 38.43 5.34 -23.12
N ALA A 265 37.98 4.66 -24.17
CA ALA A 265 36.64 4.86 -24.70
C ALA A 265 35.63 4.12 -23.86
N LEU A 266 34.42 4.68 -23.74
CA LEU A 266 33.27 3.95 -23.16
C LEU A 266 33.00 2.72 -24.03
N GLY A 267 32.79 1.56 -23.40
CA GLY A 267 32.58 0.28 -24.07
C GLY A 267 33.89 -0.45 -24.44
N SER A 268 35.07 0.00 -23.95
CA SER A 268 36.32 -0.76 -24.07
C SER A 268 36.20 -2.11 -23.37
N GLU A 269 36.83 -3.15 -23.96
CA GLU A 269 36.92 -4.47 -23.35
C GLU A 269 37.70 -4.43 -22.05
N VAL A 270 37.14 -5.02 -20.99
CA VAL A 270 37.79 -5.13 -19.68
C VAL A 270 38.02 -6.59 -19.40
N ARG A 271 39.22 -6.94 -18.90
CA ARG A 271 39.56 -8.28 -18.45
C ARG A 271 39.77 -8.28 -16.95
N ILE A 272 38.97 -9.03 -16.22
CA ILE A 272 39.07 -9.18 -14.78
C ILE A 272 39.90 -10.40 -14.47
N VAL A 273 40.97 -10.20 -13.72
CA VAL A 273 41.84 -11.26 -13.21
C VAL A 273 41.71 -11.27 -11.70
N LEU A 274 41.27 -12.40 -11.13
CA LEU A 274 41.12 -12.55 -9.70
C LEU A 274 42.47 -12.92 -9.05
N ASP A 275 42.84 -12.26 -7.96
CA ASP A 275 44.05 -12.61 -7.22
C ASP A 275 44.06 -14.05 -6.71
N ALA A 276 42.88 -14.56 -6.35
CA ALA A 276 42.69 -15.94 -5.88
C ALA A 276 42.79 -16.99 -7.02
N ALA A 277 42.64 -16.58 -8.29
CA ALA A 277 42.66 -17.47 -9.45
C ALA A 277 43.23 -16.75 -10.68
N PRO A 278 44.55 -16.49 -10.73
CA PRO A 278 45.18 -15.69 -11.77
C PRO A 278 45.05 -16.27 -13.18
N GLN A 279 44.79 -17.57 -13.27
CA GLN A 279 44.56 -18.27 -14.54
C GLN A 279 43.14 -18.11 -15.10
N LEU A 280 42.21 -17.61 -14.30
CA LEU A 280 40.83 -17.34 -14.71
C LEU A 280 40.68 -15.88 -15.12
N VAL A 281 40.53 -15.63 -16.39
CA VAL A 281 40.25 -14.30 -16.95
C VAL A 281 38.76 -14.22 -17.27
N ILE A 282 38.08 -13.28 -16.63
CA ILE A 282 36.68 -12.99 -16.89
C ILE A 282 36.60 -11.80 -17.85
N PRO A 283 35.97 -11.97 -19.02
CA PRO A 283 35.84 -10.90 -20.04
C PRO A 283 34.85 -9.82 -19.61
#